data_77ab9b004e53e546d5bccd25fb313188
#
_entry.id   77ab9b004e53e546d5bccd25fb313188
#
_cell.length_a   1.000
_cell.length_b   1.000
_cell.length_c   1.000
_cell.angle_alpha   90.00
_cell.angle_beta   90.00
_cell.angle_gamma   90.00
#
_symmetry.space_group_name_H-M   'P 1'
#
loop_
_entity.id
_entity.type
_entity.pdbx_description
1 polymer ?
#
loop_
_entity_poly.entity_id
_entity_poly.type
_entity_poly.pdbx_seq_one_letter_code
_entity_poly.pdbx_strand_id
1 'polypeptide(L)'
;MSDQSNFAQFEDSANGFSIRSTSIPELKPGEVLVRNIYTTICRSDIYTFQGKRKEKSPTILGHEIVGKIVLLAPDAPSKDLRGHALQIGDRITWGIYASDPASAFAKKGIPQKGED
;
A
#
# COMPACT_ATOMS: atom_id res chain seq x y z
N MET A 1 5.32 1.64 20.67
CA MET A 1 5.30 1.64 19.19
C MET A 1 5.93 2.93 18.71
N SER A 2 6.80 2.90 17.71
CA SER A 2 7.38 4.11 17.14
C SER A 2 6.31 4.85 16.34
N ASP A 3 6.24 6.16 16.49
CA ASP A 3 5.33 7.02 15.73
C ASP A 3 5.87 7.35 14.34
N GLN A 4 6.99 6.75 13.96
CA GLN A 4 7.63 6.96 12.68
C GLN A 4 7.80 5.66 11.90
N SER A 5 7.76 5.80 10.58
CA SER A 5 8.00 4.72 9.63
C SER A 5 9.15 5.09 8.70
N ASN A 6 10.08 4.16 8.50
CA ASN A 6 11.16 4.30 7.53
C ASN A 6 10.76 3.62 6.22
N PHE A 7 11.17 4.22 5.12
CA PHE A 7 10.90 3.69 3.79
C PHE A 7 12.00 4.03 2.80
N ALA A 8 12.12 3.21 1.76
CA ALA A 8 13.01 3.48 0.64
C ALA A 8 12.24 4.28 -0.42
N GLN A 9 12.59 5.54 -0.57
CA GLN A 9 12.00 6.42 -1.57
C GLN A 9 12.77 6.31 -2.89
N PHE A 10 12.06 5.95 -3.96
CA PHE A 10 12.60 6.01 -5.30
C PHE A 10 12.57 7.45 -5.78
N GLU A 11 13.75 8.01 -6.06
CA GLU A 11 13.88 9.38 -6.51
C GLU A 11 13.67 9.48 -8.03
N ASP A 12 14.48 8.79 -8.77
CA ASP A 12 14.41 8.63 -10.23
C ASP A 12 15.44 7.58 -10.69
N SER A 13 15.43 7.23 -11.97
CA SER A 13 16.33 6.24 -12.53
C SER A 13 17.82 6.65 -12.48
N ALA A 14 18.13 7.93 -12.38
CA ALA A 14 19.50 8.43 -12.29
C ALA A 14 20.03 8.43 -10.85
N ASN A 15 19.18 8.73 -9.87
CA ASN A 15 19.56 8.91 -8.46
C ASN A 15 19.22 7.69 -7.57
N GLY A 16 18.38 6.77 -8.06
CA GLY A 16 18.03 5.55 -7.34
C GLY A 16 17.16 5.80 -6.11
N PHE A 17 17.53 5.20 -4.97
CA PHE A 17 16.77 5.26 -3.73
C PHE A 17 17.45 6.09 -2.65
N SER A 18 16.62 6.67 -1.78
CA SER A 18 17.08 7.25 -0.52
C SER A 18 16.21 6.71 0.63
N ILE A 19 16.80 6.54 1.81
CA ILE A 19 16.06 6.14 3.00
C ILE A 19 15.48 7.39 3.63
N ARG A 20 14.17 7.38 3.82
CA ARG A 20 13.38 8.46 4.41
C ARG A 20 12.62 7.97 5.63
N SER A 21 12.17 8.91 6.44
CA SER A 21 11.32 8.67 7.59
C SER A 21 10.13 9.62 7.55
N THR A 22 8.98 9.12 7.96
CA THR A 22 7.76 9.93 8.07
C THR A 22 7.00 9.55 9.33
N SER A 23 6.22 10.49 9.84
CA SER A 23 5.27 10.19 10.90
C SER A 23 4.16 9.29 10.38
N ILE A 24 3.71 8.37 11.23
CA ILE A 24 2.53 7.55 10.91
C ILE A 24 1.30 8.45 11.04
N PRO A 25 0.50 8.63 9.97
CA PRO A 25 -0.68 9.48 10.03
C PRO A 25 -1.79 8.84 10.88
N GLU A 26 -2.70 9.66 11.36
CA GLU A 26 -3.95 9.16 11.94
C GLU A 26 -4.76 8.43 10.87
N LEU A 27 -5.32 7.29 11.26
CA LEU A 27 -6.16 6.51 10.35
C LEU A 27 -7.50 7.20 10.15
N LYS A 28 -7.92 7.26 8.90
CA LYS A 28 -9.27 7.65 8.52
C LYS A 28 -10.23 6.46 8.67
N PRO A 29 -11.54 6.70 8.77
CA PRO A 29 -12.51 5.60 8.79
C PRO A 29 -12.31 4.66 7.59
N GLY A 30 -12.36 3.35 7.84
CA GLY A 30 -12.16 2.31 6.84
C GLY A 30 -10.72 1.88 6.60
N GLU A 31 -9.75 2.61 7.14
CA GLU A 31 -8.34 2.30 6.93
C GLU A 31 -7.80 1.24 7.91
N VAL A 32 -6.77 0.56 7.48
CA VAL A 32 -6.03 -0.44 8.25
C VAL A 32 -4.55 -0.09 8.23
N LEU A 33 -3.94 0.00 9.40
CA LEU A 33 -2.49 0.18 9.50
C LEU A 33 -1.81 -1.17 9.56
N VAL A 34 -0.89 -1.40 8.64
CA VAL A 34 -0.17 -2.66 8.50
C VAL A 34 1.32 -2.44 8.59
N ARG A 35 2.00 -3.27 9.36
CA ARG A 35 3.47 -3.33 9.37
C ARG A 35 3.91 -4.29 8.27
N ASN A 36 4.69 -3.81 7.32
CA ASN A 36 5.23 -4.65 6.25
C ASN A 36 6.18 -5.70 6.84
N ILE A 37 6.01 -6.95 6.41
CA ILE A 37 6.89 -8.07 6.73
C ILE A 37 7.74 -8.40 5.51
N TYR A 38 7.10 -8.59 4.35
CA TYR A 38 7.74 -8.89 3.08
C TYR A 38 7.11 -8.06 1.97
N THR A 39 7.97 -7.61 1.07
CA THR A 39 7.57 -7.03 -0.21
C THR A 39 8.37 -7.73 -1.29
N THR A 40 7.71 -8.29 -2.29
CA THR A 40 8.42 -8.88 -3.42
C THR A 40 8.82 -7.80 -4.42
N ILE A 41 9.85 -8.10 -5.21
CA ILE A 41 10.27 -7.26 -6.32
C ILE A 41 9.61 -7.80 -7.58
N CYS A 42 8.69 -7.02 -8.13
CA CYS A 42 8.04 -7.33 -9.40
C CYS A 42 8.87 -6.79 -10.58
N ARG A 43 8.70 -7.36 -11.74
CA ARG A 43 9.37 -6.89 -12.96
C ARG A 43 9.05 -5.43 -13.26
N SER A 44 7.84 -4.97 -12.95
CA SER A 44 7.47 -3.56 -13.11
C SER A 44 8.32 -2.62 -12.26
N ASP A 45 8.72 -3.03 -11.06
CA ASP A 45 9.61 -2.26 -10.19
C ASP A 45 11.01 -2.12 -10.81
N ILE A 46 11.50 -3.22 -11.41
CA ILE A 46 12.79 -3.22 -12.12
C ILE A 46 12.74 -2.29 -13.32
N TYR A 47 11.67 -2.31 -14.09
CA TYR A 47 11.50 -1.42 -15.25
C TYR A 47 11.41 0.04 -14.83
N THR A 48 10.74 0.35 -13.74
CA THR A 48 10.70 1.70 -13.17
C THR A 48 12.10 2.14 -12.75
N PHE A 49 12.84 1.29 -12.03
CA PHE A 49 14.21 1.58 -11.60
C PHE A 49 15.15 1.84 -12.80
N GLN A 50 14.99 1.11 -13.87
CA GLN A 50 15.77 1.26 -15.10
C GLN A 50 15.35 2.44 -15.97
N GLY A 51 14.28 3.14 -15.62
CA GLY A 51 13.72 4.23 -16.42
C GLY A 51 12.92 3.79 -17.64
N LYS A 52 12.64 2.50 -17.78
CA LYS A 52 11.85 1.94 -18.89
C LYS A 52 10.34 2.10 -18.69
N ARG A 53 9.91 2.26 -17.45
CA ARG A 53 8.54 2.56 -17.07
C ARG A 53 8.52 3.87 -16.29
N LYS A 54 7.66 4.78 -16.70
CA LYS A 54 7.48 6.05 -16.00
C LYS A 54 6.54 5.85 -14.81
N GLU A 55 7.00 6.29 -13.65
CA GLU A 55 6.21 6.45 -12.45
C GLU A 55 6.29 7.89 -11.96
N LYS A 56 5.28 8.30 -11.24
CA LYS A 56 5.31 9.59 -10.54
C LYS A 56 6.45 9.58 -9.53
N SER A 57 7.40 10.50 -9.68
CA SER A 57 8.58 10.58 -8.81
C SER A 57 8.52 11.83 -7.94
N PRO A 58 8.98 11.77 -6.69
CA PRO A 58 9.42 10.58 -5.96
C PRO A 58 8.26 9.67 -5.55
N THR A 59 8.53 8.38 -5.34
CA THR A 59 7.50 7.40 -4.94
C THR A 59 8.11 6.27 -4.11
N ILE A 60 7.24 5.43 -3.56
CA ILE A 60 7.63 4.18 -2.89
C ILE A 60 7.26 3.04 -3.83
N LEU A 61 8.24 2.25 -4.26
CA LEU A 61 8.01 1.08 -5.07
C LEU A 61 7.67 -0.14 -4.21
N GLY A 62 7.01 -1.11 -4.82
CA GLY A 62 6.56 -2.33 -4.18
C GLY A 62 5.04 -2.35 -3.99
N HIS A 63 4.42 -3.41 -4.49
CA HIS A 63 2.96 -3.53 -4.48
C HIS A 63 2.48 -4.96 -4.18
N GLU A 64 3.39 -5.87 -3.94
CA GLU A 64 3.10 -7.25 -3.53
C GLU A 64 3.62 -7.44 -2.12
N ILE A 65 2.73 -7.28 -1.14
CA ILE A 65 3.10 -7.09 0.26
C ILE A 65 2.39 -8.12 1.13
N VAL A 66 3.13 -8.67 2.07
CA VAL A 66 2.57 -9.35 3.25
C VAL A 66 2.87 -8.51 4.47
N GLY A 67 1.86 -8.24 5.25
CA GLY A 67 2.00 -7.42 6.43
C GLY A 67 1.21 -7.95 7.61
N LYS A 68 1.45 -7.36 8.77
CA LYS A 68 0.76 -7.66 10.02
C LYS A 68 -0.09 -6.47 10.44
N ILE A 69 -1.36 -6.71 10.73
CA ILE A 69 -2.28 -5.66 11.18
C ILE A 69 -1.80 -5.10 12.52
N VAL A 70 -1.64 -3.79 12.57
CA VAL A 70 -1.24 -3.04 13.77
C VAL A 70 -2.44 -2.29 14.37
N LEU A 71 -3.24 -1.64 13.54
CA LEU A 71 -4.42 -0.90 13.95
C LEU A 71 -5.54 -1.07 12.92
N LEU A 72 -6.76 -1.06 13.41
CA LEU A 72 -7.99 -1.03 12.62
C LEU A 72 -8.74 0.24 12.95
N ALA A 73 -8.98 1.09 11.98
CA ALA A 73 -9.81 2.28 12.15
C ALA A 73 -11.29 1.89 12.33
N PRO A 74 -12.13 2.80 12.84
CA PRO A 74 -13.58 2.62 12.75
C PRO A 74 -13.99 2.35 11.29
N ASP A 75 -14.96 1.49 11.08
CA ASP A 75 -15.45 1.07 9.75
C ASP A 75 -14.41 0.33 8.88
N ALA A 76 -13.28 -0.10 9.44
CA ALA A 76 -12.37 -1.00 8.76
C ALA A 76 -13.08 -2.33 8.44
N PRO A 77 -12.66 -3.05 7.37
CA PRO A 77 -13.21 -4.36 7.07
C PRO A 77 -13.14 -5.28 8.28
N SER A 78 -14.24 -5.93 8.62
CA SER A 78 -14.30 -6.83 9.77
C SER A 78 -13.92 -8.27 9.44
N LYS A 79 -13.91 -8.61 8.15
CA LYS A 79 -13.63 -9.96 7.64
C LYS A 79 -12.75 -9.91 6.41
N ASP A 80 -11.97 -10.96 6.24
CA ASP A 80 -11.22 -11.19 5.00
C ASP A 80 -12.14 -11.73 3.88
N LEU A 81 -11.57 -11.98 2.70
CA LEU A 81 -12.32 -12.50 1.54
C LEU A 81 -12.85 -13.93 1.75
N ARG A 82 -12.36 -14.65 2.76
CA ARG A 82 -12.81 -15.99 3.12
C ARG A 82 -13.87 -15.96 4.22
N GLY A 83 -14.20 -14.79 4.75
CA GLY A 83 -15.15 -14.60 5.83
C GLY A 83 -14.58 -14.74 7.24
N HIS A 84 -13.25 -14.84 7.38
CA HIS A 84 -12.61 -14.88 8.69
C HIS A 84 -12.50 -13.48 9.27
N ALA A 85 -12.75 -13.34 10.58
CA ALA A 85 -12.62 -12.07 11.28
C ALA A 85 -11.18 -11.57 11.21
N LEU A 86 -11.04 -10.27 10.91
CA LEU A 86 -9.74 -9.58 10.94
C LEU A 86 -9.46 -9.06 12.33
N GLN A 87 -8.26 -9.33 12.84
CA GLN A 87 -7.83 -8.93 14.16
C GLN A 87 -6.44 -8.29 14.11
N ILE A 88 -6.15 -7.39 15.05
CA ILE A 88 -4.80 -6.90 15.26
C ILE A 88 -3.87 -8.08 15.49
N GLY A 89 -2.75 -8.11 14.78
CA GLY A 89 -1.77 -9.20 14.82
C GLY A 89 -1.90 -10.21 13.68
N ASP A 90 -2.99 -10.19 12.93
CA ASP A 90 -3.15 -11.07 11.77
C ASP A 90 -2.17 -10.69 10.65
N ARG A 91 -1.66 -11.72 9.98
CA ARG A 91 -0.91 -11.54 8.74
C ARG A 91 -1.89 -11.50 7.59
N ILE A 92 -1.74 -10.49 6.75
CA ILE A 92 -2.60 -10.27 5.59
C ILE A 92 -1.79 -9.92 4.36
N THR A 93 -2.40 -10.15 3.23
CA THR A 93 -2.06 -9.54 1.95
C THR A 93 -3.32 -8.91 1.38
N TRP A 94 -3.16 -8.03 0.41
CA TRP A 94 -4.29 -7.31 -0.19
C TRP A 94 -4.07 -7.07 -1.67
N GLY A 95 -5.11 -6.66 -2.37
CA GLY A 95 -5.04 -6.36 -3.79
C GLY A 95 -4.19 -5.13 -4.08
N ILE A 96 -3.65 -5.07 -5.29
CA ILE A 96 -2.78 -3.98 -5.75
C ILE A 96 -3.52 -2.64 -5.80
N TYR A 97 -4.80 -2.69 -6.11
CA TYR A 97 -5.59 -1.49 -6.35
C TYR A 97 -6.32 -1.05 -5.08
N ALA A 98 -6.09 0.20 -4.70
CA ALA A 98 -6.87 0.90 -3.70
C ALA A 98 -7.52 2.09 -4.38
N SER A 99 -8.82 2.05 -4.61
CA SER A 99 -9.56 3.12 -5.24
C SER A 99 -10.67 3.62 -4.34
N ASP A 100 -11.11 4.85 -4.56
CA ASP A 100 -12.29 5.36 -3.89
C ASP A 100 -13.51 4.50 -4.29
N PRO A 101 -14.16 3.82 -3.34
CA PRO A 101 -15.33 2.99 -3.64
C PRO A 101 -16.51 3.80 -4.18
N ALA A 102 -16.52 5.12 -3.96
CA ALA A 102 -17.54 6.02 -4.51
C ALA A 102 -17.27 6.41 -5.96
N SER A 103 -16.09 6.12 -6.52
CA SER A 103 -15.76 6.44 -7.90
C SER A 103 -16.69 5.72 -8.90
N ALA A 104 -16.91 6.34 -10.05
CA ALA A 104 -17.77 5.76 -11.08
C ALA A 104 -17.24 4.42 -11.60
N PHE A 105 -15.91 4.26 -11.66
CA PHE A 105 -15.30 3.01 -12.10
C PHE A 105 -15.42 1.90 -11.06
N ALA A 106 -15.25 2.22 -9.77
CA ALA A 106 -15.44 1.24 -8.69
C ALA A 106 -16.89 0.72 -8.65
N LYS A 107 -17.86 1.62 -8.80
CA LYS A 107 -19.28 1.25 -8.88
C LYS A 107 -19.63 0.36 -10.08
N LYS A 108 -18.86 0.43 -11.15
CA LYS A 108 -19.00 -0.44 -12.33
C LYS A 108 -18.22 -1.77 -12.20
N GLY A 109 -17.58 -2.02 -11.06
CA GLY A 109 -16.79 -3.22 -10.83
C GLY A 109 -15.40 -3.22 -11.48
N ILE A 110 -14.88 -2.05 -11.81
CA ILE A 110 -13.53 -1.87 -12.37
C ILE A 110 -12.71 -0.88 -11.54
N PRO A 111 -12.49 -1.18 -10.24
CA PRO A 111 -11.83 -0.26 -9.31
C PRO A 111 -10.40 0.12 -9.73
N GLN A 112 -9.72 -0.76 -10.48
CA GLN A 112 -8.38 -0.49 -11.01
C GLN A 112 -8.32 0.69 -11.98
N LYS A 113 -9.45 1.19 -12.43
CA LYS A 113 -9.60 2.39 -13.26
C LYS A 113 -10.09 3.60 -12.45
N GLY A 114 -10.25 3.44 -11.14
CA GLY A 114 -10.70 4.51 -10.26
C GLY A 114 -9.76 5.71 -10.30
N GLU A 115 -10.33 6.89 -10.17
CA GLU A 115 -9.59 8.12 -9.96
C GLU A 115 -9.32 8.26 -8.44
N ASP A 116 -8.07 8.40 -8.07
CA ASP A 116 -7.62 8.64 -6.70
C ASP A 116 -7.33 10.13 -6.47
#